data_57c0711c18541258103422fd5d0dd42c
#
_entry.id   57c0711c18541258103422fd5d0dd42c
#
_cell.length_a   1.000
_cell.length_b   1.000
_cell.length_c   1.000
_cell.angle_alpha   90.00
_cell.angle_beta   90.00
_cell.angle_gamma   90.00
#
_symmetry.space_group_name_H-M   'P 1'
#
loop_
_entity.id
_entity.type
_entity.pdbx_description
1 polymer ?
#
loop_
_entity_poly.entity_id
_entity_poly.type
_entity_poly.pdbx_seq_one_letter_code
_entity_poly.pdbx_strand_id
1 'polypeptide(L)'
;VFKKSNAPFAAIITSANLTQHGLTQNHEWGCLIEDVKAIDGVEKQLLTDADIELTSEKLSLIKEKADKARKEGWKKEKPQEIQIDDILTLPTIPGGARFFIKPIGSIDNKVRSLTDKDFKEQHFAKRPSAVRIGDILITYAVGSRKIVSVFQVTSSANKTNMPNDRWHWYVEVKNLTERLSETWTEKSLIATDIARGYAEKYNKPVTQRGGYNLNGLRRGNDKIQLTDEFGRYLFGIAMKANEE
;
A
#
# COMPACT_ATOMS: atom_id res chain seq x y z
N VAL A 1 -24.29 -8.18 -8.38
CA VAL A 1 -25.39 -7.51 -7.66
C VAL A 1 -25.55 -6.10 -8.21
N PHE A 2 -26.80 -5.73 -8.54
CA PHE A 2 -27.16 -4.37 -8.98
C PHE A 2 -27.73 -3.60 -7.81
N LYS A 3 -27.24 -2.35 -7.60
CA LYS A 3 -27.65 -1.49 -6.48
C LYS A 3 -28.17 -0.15 -6.98
N LYS A 4 -29.18 0.38 -6.30
CA LYS A 4 -29.67 1.75 -6.45
C LYS A 4 -29.62 2.43 -5.09
N SER A 5 -28.93 3.55 -4.98
CA SER A 5 -28.70 4.27 -3.71
C SER A 5 -28.16 3.35 -2.58
N ASN A 6 -27.18 2.50 -2.92
CA ASN A 6 -26.59 1.46 -2.06
C ASN A 6 -27.51 0.30 -1.62
N ALA A 7 -28.77 0.27 -2.03
CA ALA A 7 -29.66 -0.84 -1.77
C ALA A 7 -29.65 -1.82 -2.95
N PRO A 8 -29.47 -3.13 -2.74
CA PRO A 8 -29.54 -4.12 -3.80
C PRO A 8 -30.97 -4.22 -4.32
N PHE A 9 -31.15 -4.36 -5.64
CA PHE A 9 -32.47 -4.56 -6.24
C PHE A 9 -32.52 -5.74 -7.22
N ALA A 10 -31.37 -6.19 -7.72
CA ALA A 10 -31.26 -7.38 -8.56
C ALA A 10 -29.87 -8.00 -8.46
N ALA A 11 -29.76 -9.30 -8.69
CA ALA A 11 -28.51 -10.00 -8.84
C ALA A 11 -28.58 -11.00 -10.00
N ILE A 12 -27.46 -11.19 -10.70
CA ILE A 12 -27.29 -12.26 -11.68
C ILE A 12 -26.26 -13.24 -11.12
N ILE A 13 -26.66 -14.50 -11.02
CA ILE A 13 -25.76 -15.62 -10.73
C ILE A 13 -25.62 -16.41 -12.02
N THR A 14 -24.40 -16.62 -12.46
CA THR A 14 -24.12 -17.30 -13.72
C THR A 14 -22.85 -18.13 -13.64
N SER A 15 -22.80 -19.22 -14.41
CA SER A 15 -21.58 -19.99 -14.63
C SER A 15 -20.66 -19.32 -15.66
N ALA A 16 -21.16 -18.32 -16.38
CA ALA A 16 -20.42 -17.66 -17.45
C ALA A 16 -19.24 -16.85 -16.90
N ASN A 17 -18.08 -17.04 -17.51
CA ASN A 17 -17.02 -16.05 -17.43
C ASN A 17 -17.48 -14.77 -18.13
N LEU A 18 -17.35 -13.61 -17.50
CA LEU A 18 -17.68 -12.30 -18.05
C LEU A 18 -16.68 -11.89 -19.17
N THR A 19 -16.37 -12.82 -20.07
CA THR A 19 -15.57 -12.62 -21.27
C THR A 19 -16.49 -12.61 -22.48
N GLN A 20 -16.04 -12.02 -23.57
CA GLN A 20 -16.81 -12.03 -24.83
C GLN A 20 -17.13 -13.46 -25.27
N HIS A 21 -16.21 -14.42 -25.14
CA HIS A 21 -16.40 -15.82 -25.46
C HIS A 21 -17.43 -16.49 -24.54
N GLY A 22 -17.34 -16.28 -23.23
CA GLY A 22 -18.28 -16.82 -22.25
C GLY A 22 -19.70 -16.32 -22.49
N LEU A 23 -19.86 -15.05 -22.90
CA LEU A 23 -21.17 -14.44 -23.14
C LEU A 23 -21.77 -14.73 -24.50
N THR A 24 -20.97 -15.14 -25.50
CA THR A 24 -21.44 -15.24 -26.92
C THR A 24 -21.25 -16.60 -27.56
N GLN A 25 -20.36 -17.45 -27.07
CA GLN A 25 -19.97 -18.70 -27.73
C GLN A 25 -20.14 -19.96 -26.87
N ASN A 26 -20.13 -19.82 -25.54
CA ASN A 26 -20.34 -20.94 -24.63
C ASN A 26 -21.82 -21.09 -24.30
N HIS A 27 -22.26 -22.33 -24.04
CA HIS A 27 -23.58 -22.60 -23.48
C HIS A 27 -23.54 -22.39 -21.98
N GLU A 28 -23.76 -21.15 -21.58
CA GLU A 28 -23.77 -20.75 -20.18
C GLU A 28 -25.22 -20.60 -19.70
N TRP A 29 -25.42 -20.82 -18.42
CA TRP A 29 -26.71 -20.56 -17.79
C TRP A 29 -26.55 -19.57 -16.66
N GLY A 30 -27.62 -18.86 -16.36
CA GLY A 30 -27.67 -17.94 -15.24
C GLY A 30 -29.09 -17.70 -14.78
N CYS A 31 -29.26 -17.19 -13.59
CA CYS A 31 -30.56 -16.75 -13.10
C CYS A 31 -30.48 -15.29 -12.64
N LEU A 32 -31.56 -14.56 -12.90
CA LEU A 32 -31.80 -13.24 -12.35
C LEU A 32 -32.58 -13.42 -11.03
N ILE A 33 -32.06 -12.83 -9.98
CA ILE A 33 -32.70 -12.81 -8.65
C ILE A 33 -33.16 -11.38 -8.39
N GLU A 34 -34.45 -11.20 -8.08
CA GLU A 34 -35.05 -9.90 -7.74
C GLU A 34 -35.55 -9.85 -6.28
N ASP A 35 -35.44 -10.96 -5.55
CA ASP A 35 -35.73 -11.00 -4.11
C ASP A 35 -34.58 -10.33 -3.32
N VAL A 36 -34.85 -9.14 -2.81
CA VAL A 36 -33.88 -8.31 -2.07
C VAL A 36 -33.30 -9.03 -0.85
N LYS A 37 -34.10 -9.84 -0.14
CA LYS A 37 -33.61 -10.58 1.04
C LYS A 37 -32.68 -11.72 0.66
N ALA A 38 -32.97 -12.40 -0.44
CA ALA A 38 -32.10 -13.44 -0.98
C ALA A 38 -30.79 -12.84 -1.46
N ILE A 39 -30.82 -11.67 -2.14
CA ILE A 39 -29.63 -10.97 -2.59
C ILE A 39 -28.77 -10.52 -1.42
N ASP A 40 -29.35 -9.92 -0.40
CA ASP A 40 -28.65 -9.46 0.81
C ASP A 40 -27.98 -10.65 1.56
N GLY A 41 -28.67 -11.79 1.63
CA GLY A 41 -28.12 -13.02 2.21
C GLY A 41 -26.90 -13.55 1.45
N VAL A 42 -27.01 -13.64 0.12
CA VAL A 42 -25.90 -14.09 -0.75
C VAL A 42 -24.73 -13.10 -0.71
N GLU A 43 -25.01 -11.79 -0.74
CA GLU A 43 -23.94 -10.77 -0.66
C GLU A 43 -23.19 -10.83 0.67
N LYS A 44 -23.91 -10.97 1.79
CA LYS A 44 -23.27 -11.14 3.11
C LYS A 44 -22.41 -12.39 3.19
N GLN A 45 -22.89 -13.51 2.66
CA GLN A 45 -22.13 -14.76 2.63
C GLN A 45 -20.86 -14.59 1.77
N LEU A 46 -20.98 -14.05 0.56
CA LEU A 46 -19.84 -13.80 -0.32
C LEU A 46 -18.80 -12.87 0.30
N LEU A 47 -19.22 -11.82 1.01
CA LEU A 47 -18.33 -10.91 1.73
C LEU A 47 -17.65 -11.59 2.93
N THR A 48 -18.32 -12.54 3.57
CA THR A 48 -17.75 -13.31 4.68
C THR A 48 -16.71 -14.32 4.18
N ASP A 49 -16.96 -14.92 3.02
CA ASP A 49 -16.09 -15.93 2.41
C ASP A 49 -14.97 -15.31 1.55
N ALA A 50 -15.02 -13.99 1.31
CA ALA A 50 -14.03 -13.28 0.53
C ALA A 50 -12.76 -13.00 1.37
N ASP A 51 -11.72 -13.78 1.17
CA ASP A 51 -10.44 -13.64 1.88
C ASP A 51 -9.58 -12.48 1.35
N ILE A 52 -9.87 -12.00 0.14
CA ILE A 52 -9.02 -11.01 -0.56
C ILE A 52 -9.85 -9.88 -1.15
N GLU A 53 -9.58 -8.66 -0.72
CA GLU A 53 -10.13 -7.46 -1.33
C GLU A 53 -9.31 -7.05 -2.56
N LEU A 54 -9.98 -6.93 -3.71
CA LEU A 54 -9.40 -6.37 -4.94
C LEU A 54 -9.55 -4.85 -4.96
N THR A 55 -8.54 -4.16 -4.47
CA THR A 55 -8.49 -2.70 -4.52
C THR A 55 -8.15 -2.19 -5.92
N SER A 56 -8.39 -0.90 -6.18
CA SER A 56 -8.01 -0.25 -7.44
C SER A 56 -6.51 -0.38 -7.74
N GLU A 57 -5.67 -0.38 -6.70
CA GLU A 57 -4.23 -0.57 -6.80
C GLU A 57 -3.89 -1.99 -7.27
N LYS A 58 -4.46 -3.00 -6.62
CA LYS A 58 -4.27 -4.41 -7.01
C LYS A 58 -4.73 -4.66 -8.45
N LEU A 59 -5.89 -4.12 -8.82
CA LEU A 59 -6.40 -4.20 -10.19
C LEU A 59 -5.46 -3.53 -11.20
N SER A 60 -4.87 -2.39 -10.87
CA SER A 60 -3.89 -1.69 -11.72
C SER A 60 -2.62 -2.51 -11.92
N LEU A 61 -2.10 -3.15 -10.86
CA LEU A 61 -0.93 -4.04 -10.93
C LEU A 61 -1.21 -5.30 -11.75
N ILE A 62 -2.39 -5.91 -11.57
CA ILE A 62 -2.83 -7.06 -12.39
C ILE A 62 -2.89 -6.68 -13.86
N LYS A 63 -3.47 -5.51 -14.18
CA LYS A 63 -3.52 -4.99 -15.53
C LYS A 63 -2.12 -4.78 -16.12
N GLU A 64 -1.20 -4.19 -15.37
CA GLU A 64 0.19 -3.98 -15.81
C GLU A 64 0.88 -5.31 -16.14
N LYS A 65 0.76 -6.33 -15.26
CA LYS A 65 1.27 -7.68 -15.53
C LYS A 65 0.65 -8.30 -16.78
N ALA A 66 -0.67 -8.16 -16.95
CA ALA A 66 -1.36 -8.67 -18.13
C ALA A 66 -0.91 -7.98 -19.42
N ASP A 67 -0.74 -6.65 -19.38
CA ASP A 67 -0.27 -5.87 -20.54
C ASP A 67 1.20 -6.20 -20.88
N LYS A 68 2.04 -6.47 -19.88
CA LYS A 68 3.42 -6.93 -20.08
C LYS A 68 3.46 -8.30 -20.72
N ALA A 69 2.73 -9.27 -20.18
CA ALA A 69 2.64 -10.62 -20.75
C ALA A 69 2.15 -10.59 -22.20
N ARG A 70 1.17 -9.71 -22.51
CA ARG A 70 0.64 -9.53 -23.87
C ARG A 70 1.69 -8.95 -24.82
N LYS A 71 2.55 -8.02 -24.39
CA LYS A 71 3.65 -7.44 -25.19
C LYS A 71 4.79 -8.42 -25.41
N GLU A 72 5.07 -9.30 -24.44
CA GLU A 72 6.15 -10.29 -24.49
C GLU A 72 5.82 -11.52 -25.36
N GLY A 73 4.67 -11.53 -26.03
CA GLY A 73 4.37 -12.48 -27.08
C GLY A 73 3.36 -13.56 -26.74
N TRP A 74 2.25 -13.18 -26.17
CA TRP A 74 1.08 -14.04 -26.08
C TRP A 74 0.67 -14.51 -27.50
N LYS A 75 1.27 -15.60 -27.96
CA LYS A 75 0.84 -16.29 -29.15
C LYS A 75 -0.47 -16.99 -28.83
N LYS A 76 -1.45 -16.81 -29.71
CA LYS A 76 -2.86 -17.23 -29.57
C LYS A 76 -3.11 -18.73 -29.29
N GLU A 77 -2.08 -19.57 -29.26
CA GLU A 77 -2.24 -21.02 -29.23
C GLU A 77 -2.24 -21.68 -27.84
N LYS A 78 -1.79 -20.98 -26.79
CA LYS A 78 -1.92 -21.47 -25.40
C LYS A 78 -2.14 -20.28 -24.47
N PRO A 79 -3.20 -20.30 -23.65
CA PRO A 79 -3.36 -19.29 -22.58
C PRO A 79 -2.15 -19.40 -21.63
N GLN A 80 -1.43 -18.30 -21.47
CA GLN A 80 -0.31 -18.22 -20.55
C GLN A 80 -0.88 -17.83 -19.19
N GLU A 81 -0.63 -18.64 -18.17
CA GLU A 81 -1.02 -18.32 -16.81
C GLU A 81 -0.21 -17.13 -16.30
N ILE A 82 -0.92 -16.10 -15.83
CA ILE A 82 -0.31 -14.93 -15.23
C ILE A 82 -0.36 -15.12 -13.72
N GLN A 83 0.80 -15.29 -13.10
CA GLN A 83 0.90 -15.39 -11.65
C GLN A 83 0.59 -14.02 -11.02
N ILE A 84 -0.45 -13.94 -10.20
CA ILE A 84 -0.91 -12.72 -9.53
C ILE A 84 -0.97 -12.84 -8.00
N ASP A 85 -0.57 -13.98 -7.45
CA ASP A 85 -0.65 -14.26 -6.01
C ASP A 85 0.13 -13.23 -5.17
N ASP A 86 1.28 -12.79 -5.67
CA ASP A 86 2.08 -11.71 -5.10
C ASP A 86 1.30 -10.37 -5.01
N ILE A 87 0.42 -10.09 -5.98
CA ILE A 87 -0.41 -8.89 -5.97
C ILE A 87 -1.60 -9.07 -5.00
N LEU A 88 -2.20 -10.24 -4.98
CA LEU A 88 -3.35 -10.52 -4.13
C LEU A 88 -3.00 -10.46 -2.65
N THR A 89 -1.78 -10.88 -2.29
CA THR A 89 -1.25 -10.86 -0.91
C THR A 89 -0.77 -9.49 -0.45
N LEU A 90 -0.65 -8.49 -1.36
CA LEU A 90 -0.28 -7.13 -0.95
C LEU A 90 -1.23 -6.59 0.11
N PRO A 91 -0.70 -5.97 1.18
CA PRO A 91 -1.53 -5.34 2.20
C PRO A 91 -2.49 -4.32 1.59
N THR A 92 -3.75 -4.41 1.98
CA THR A 92 -4.75 -3.42 1.56
C THR A 92 -4.51 -2.11 2.30
N ILE A 93 -4.30 -1.04 1.54
CA ILE A 93 -4.19 0.31 2.11
C ILE A 93 -5.60 0.83 2.38
N PRO A 94 -5.94 1.21 3.63
CA PRO A 94 -7.26 1.74 3.94
C PRO A 94 -7.62 2.93 3.05
N GLY A 95 -8.88 3.01 2.61
CA GLY A 95 -9.37 4.16 1.88
C GLY A 95 -9.15 5.45 2.68
N GLY A 96 -8.53 6.48 2.05
CA GLY A 96 -8.19 7.75 2.71
C GLY A 96 -6.92 7.72 3.57
N ALA A 97 -6.16 6.63 3.59
CA ALA A 97 -4.84 6.59 4.21
C ALA A 97 -3.90 7.60 3.55
N ARG A 98 -3.15 8.32 4.38
CA ARG A 98 -2.14 9.28 3.92
C ARG A 98 -0.75 8.68 4.10
N PHE A 99 0.17 9.12 3.27
CA PHE A 99 1.53 8.64 3.29
C PHE A 99 2.46 9.67 3.90
N PHE A 100 3.31 9.21 4.79
CA PHE A 100 4.36 10.02 5.39
C PHE A 100 5.70 9.33 5.22
N ILE A 101 6.75 10.10 4.92
CA ILE A 101 8.12 9.63 5.04
C ILE A 101 8.70 10.13 6.37
N LYS A 102 9.36 9.24 7.11
CA LYS A 102 9.87 9.48 8.45
C LYS A 102 11.35 9.08 8.55
N PRO A 103 12.24 9.99 8.98
CA PRO A 103 13.62 9.64 9.27
C PRO A 103 13.72 8.82 10.58
N ILE A 104 14.63 7.86 10.60
CA ILE A 104 15.06 7.15 11.80
C ILE A 104 16.58 7.21 11.96
N GLY A 105 17.05 7.22 13.20
CA GLY A 105 18.46 7.43 13.55
C GLY A 105 18.89 8.90 13.41
N SER A 106 20.19 9.12 13.49
CA SER A 106 20.85 10.41 13.29
C SER A 106 22.16 10.23 12.52
N ILE A 107 22.83 11.35 12.16
CA ILE A 107 24.16 11.32 11.54
C ILE A 107 25.18 10.64 12.46
N ASP A 108 25.09 10.96 13.77
CA ASP A 108 26.02 10.47 14.80
C ASP A 108 25.64 9.06 15.28
N ASN A 109 24.34 8.73 15.24
CA ASN A 109 23.81 7.42 15.63
C ASN A 109 23.07 6.79 14.45
N LYS A 110 23.82 6.18 13.53
CA LYS A 110 23.26 5.50 12.34
C LYS A 110 22.51 4.25 12.72
N VAL A 111 21.31 4.11 12.15
CA VAL A 111 20.54 2.87 12.27
C VAL A 111 21.31 1.73 11.59
N ARG A 112 21.53 0.65 12.32
CA ARG A 112 22.14 -0.60 11.79
C ARG A 112 21.09 -1.68 11.66
N SER A 113 20.23 -1.81 12.66
CA SER A 113 19.09 -2.72 12.70
C SER A 113 17.93 -2.06 13.42
N LEU A 114 16.70 -2.49 13.15
CA LEU A 114 15.54 -2.14 13.95
C LEU A 114 15.48 -3.02 15.19
N THR A 115 14.98 -2.47 16.28
CA THR A 115 14.71 -3.20 17.54
C THR A 115 13.26 -3.65 17.57
N ASP A 116 12.92 -4.60 18.45
CA ASP A 116 11.53 -5.03 18.67
C ASP A 116 10.58 -3.87 18.98
N LYS A 117 11.08 -2.83 19.64
CA LYS A 117 10.33 -1.62 19.92
C LYS A 117 10.05 -0.83 18.64
N ASP A 118 11.02 -0.71 17.73
CA ASP A 118 10.85 0.01 16.47
C ASP A 118 9.81 -0.65 15.57
N PHE A 119 9.61 -1.97 15.71
CA PHE A 119 8.57 -2.71 14.98
C PHE A 119 7.14 -2.46 15.50
N LYS A 120 7.01 -2.03 16.76
CA LYS A 120 5.72 -1.80 17.41
C LYS A 120 5.36 -0.33 17.56
N GLU A 121 6.37 0.54 17.67
CA GLU A 121 6.19 1.95 17.97
C GLU A 121 7.07 2.83 17.08
N GLN A 122 6.51 3.92 16.59
CA GLN A 122 7.27 4.93 15.87
C GLN A 122 7.27 6.24 16.65
N HIS A 123 8.47 6.66 17.08
CA HIS A 123 8.68 7.78 18.00
C HIS A 123 8.89 9.12 17.28
N PHE A 124 8.42 10.21 17.89
CA PHE A 124 8.49 11.59 17.40
C PHE A 124 8.94 12.53 18.53
N ALA A 125 9.71 13.57 18.15
CA ALA A 125 10.12 14.61 19.08
C ALA A 125 8.97 15.56 19.48
N LYS A 126 8.00 15.74 18.57
CA LYS A 126 6.80 16.54 18.78
C LYS A 126 5.56 15.68 18.54
N ARG A 127 4.43 16.05 19.16
CA ARG A 127 3.17 15.36 18.93
C ARG A 127 2.86 15.28 17.43
N PRO A 128 2.74 14.08 16.87
CA PRO A 128 2.47 13.92 15.43
C PRO A 128 0.99 14.14 15.10
N SER A 129 0.46 15.34 15.36
CA SER A 129 -0.97 15.69 15.24
C SER A 129 -1.55 15.46 13.84
N ALA A 130 -0.71 15.46 12.80
CA ALA A 130 -1.13 15.17 11.44
C ALA A 130 -1.31 13.68 11.16
N VAL A 131 -0.72 12.79 11.96
CA VAL A 131 -0.76 11.33 11.76
C VAL A 131 -2.00 10.74 12.41
N ARG A 132 -2.71 9.86 11.72
CA ARG A 132 -3.95 9.22 12.16
C ARG A 132 -3.87 7.70 11.99
N ILE A 133 -4.74 6.98 12.68
CA ILE A 133 -4.92 5.53 12.49
C ILE A 133 -5.21 5.24 11.02
N GLY A 134 -4.56 4.24 10.45
CA GLY A 134 -4.64 3.83 9.05
C GLY A 134 -3.62 4.51 8.13
N ASP A 135 -2.97 5.61 8.54
CA ASP A 135 -1.91 6.26 7.76
C ASP A 135 -0.69 5.34 7.60
N ILE A 136 0.06 5.55 6.52
CA ILE A 136 1.26 4.79 6.19
C ILE A 136 2.51 5.63 6.49
N LEU A 137 3.42 5.07 7.28
CA LEU A 137 4.73 5.64 7.58
C LEU A 137 5.80 4.84 6.83
N ILE A 138 6.47 5.48 5.86
CA ILE A 138 7.62 4.91 5.18
C ILE A 138 8.87 5.44 5.88
N THR A 139 9.62 4.56 6.53
CA THR A 139 10.81 4.96 7.28
C THR A 139 12.06 4.84 6.42
N TYR A 140 13.01 5.76 6.63
CA TYR A 140 14.30 5.68 5.99
C TYR A 140 15.42 6.00 6.99
N ALA A 141 16.58 5.36 6.82
CA ALA A 141 17.75 5.55 7.67
C ALA A 141 18.46 6.86 7.34
N VAL A 142 18.65 7.72 8.34
CA VAL A 142 19.46 8.95 8.23
C VAL A 142 20.91 8.56 7.90
N GLY A 143 21.55 9.28 7.00
CA GLY A 143 22.90 9.00 6.50
C GLY A 143 22.88 8.20 5.21
N SER A 144 22.41 6.97 5.19
CA SER A 144 22.29 6.15 3.97
C SER A 144 21.16 6.59 3.06
N ARG A 145 20.12 7.18 3.62
CA ARG A 145 18.85 7.56 2.94
C ARG A 145 18.08 6.37 2.36
N LYS A 146 18.45 5.15 2.74
CA LYS A 146 17.79 3.93 2.32
C LYS A 146 16.45 3.77 3.04
N ILE A 147 15.43 3.29 2.33
CA ILE A 147 14.16 2.87 2.93
C ILE A 147 14.45 1.66 3.81
N VAL A 148 13.89 1.67 5.01
CA VAL A 148 14.10 0.62 6.02
C VAL A 148 12.88 -0.25 6.17
N SER A 149 11.70 0.38 6.25
CA SER A 149 10.44 -0.34 6.47
C SER A 149 9.24 0.52 6.13
N VAL A 150 8.09 -0.13 5.98
CA VAL A 150 6.78 0.49 5.85
C VAL A 150 5.90 0.03 6.99
N PHE A 151 5.27 0.98 7.65
CA PHE A 151 4.38 0.74 8.78
C PHE A 151 3.00 1.32 8.53
N GLN A 152 1.96 0.64 9.02
CA GLN A 152 0.63 1.18 9.17
C GLN A 152 0.40 1.64 10.60
N VAL A 153 -0.11 2.84 10.78
CA VAL A 153 -0.44 3.39 12.10
C VAL A 153 -1.67 2.72 12.67
N THR A 154 -1.58 2.19 13.88
CA THR A 154 -2.65 1.46 14.56
C THR A 154 -3.22 2.17 15.78
N SER A 155 -2.53 3.20 16.31
CA SER A 155 -3.02 4.00 17.44
C SER A 155 -2.97 5.50 17.18
N SER A 156 -3.70 6.25 18.00
CA SER A 156 -3.49 7.69 18.14
C SER A 156 -2.14 7.99 18.81
N ALA A 157 -1.69 9.26 18.71
CA ALA A 157 -0.44 9.68 19.33
C ALA A 157 -0.48 9.58 20.86
N ASN A 158 0.43 8.81 21.42
CA ASN A 158 0.66 8.58 22.83
C ASN A 158 1.95 9.26 23.32
N LYS A 159 2.09 9.42 24.62
CA LYS A 159 3.27 10.01 25.25
C LYS A 159 3.93 8.99 26.17
N THR A 160 5.25 8.86 26.11
CA THR A 160 6.00 8.02 27.05
C THR A 160 6.09 8.70 28.41
N ASN A 161 6.18 7.89 29.46
CA ASN A 161 6.37 8.40 30.85
C ASN A 161 7.83 8.73 31.17
N MET A 162 8.75 8.73 30.19
CA MET A 162 10.16 9.05 30.39
C MET A 162 10.39 10.56 30.29
N PRO A 163 10.63 11.28 31.36
CA PRO A 163 10.60 12.74 31.40
C PRO A 163 11.73 13.41 30.59
N ASN A 164 12.83 12.72 30.32
CA ASN A 164 13.99 13.25 29.59
C ASN A 164 14.19 12.70 28.19
N ASP A 165 13.22 11.96 27.67
CA ASP A 165 13.31 11.43 26.30
C ASP A 165 12.93 12.52 25.30
N ARG A 166 13.87 12.89 24.42
CA ARG A 166 13.62 13.80 23.31
C ARG A 166 12.50 13.29 22.39
N TRP A 167 12.31 11.97 22.29
CA TRP A 167 11.38 11.28 21.41
C TRP A 167 10.18 10.73 22.19
N HIS A 168 9.59 11.53 23.04
CA HIS A 168 8.57 11.13 24.01
C HIS A 168 7.16 10.95 23.45
N TRP A 169 6.92 11.28 22.18
CA TRP A 169 5.67 10.97 21.49
C TRP A 169 5.84 9.72 20.65
N TYR A 170 4.83 8.87 20.60
CA TYR A 170 4.83 7.71 19.72
C TYR A 170 3.43 7.38 19.20
N VAL A 171 3.38 6.62 18.12
CA VAL A 171 2.20 5.91 17.63
C VAL A 171 2.55 4.43 17.55
N GLU A 172 1.57 3.57 17.88
CA GLU A 172 1.72 2.15 17.62
C GLU A 172 1.56 1.89 16.13
N VAL A 173 2.26 0.88 15.65
CA VAL A 173 2.31 0.56 14.21
C VAL A 173 2.31 -0.95 13.98
N LYS A 174 1.82 -1.33 12.80
CA LYS A 174 1.97 -2.67 12.23
C LYS A 174 3.03 -2.60 11.13
N ASN A 175 4.06 -3.43 11.20
CA ASN A 175 5.03 -3.56 10.12
C ASN A 175 4.39 -4.27 8.92
N LEU A 176 4.49 -3.68 7.73
CA LEU A 176 3.98 -4.24 6.48
C LEU A 176 5.08 -4.85 5.62
N THR A 177 6.36 -4.67 6.00
CA THR A 177 7.53 -5.09 5.21
C THR A 177 8.59 -5.70 6.12
N GLU A 178 8.26 -6.81 6.76
CA GLU A 178 9.13 -7.47 7.76
C GLU A 178 10.48 -7.87 7.17
N ARG A 179 10.47 -8.54 6.02
CA ARG A 179 11.69 -8.99 5.35
C ARG A 179 12.57 -7.81 4.90
N LEU A 180 11.97 -6.75 4.32
CA LEU A 180 12.71 -5.55 3.98
C LEU A 180 13.35 -4.92 5.22
N SER A 181 12.66 -4.93 6.35
CA SER A 181 13.17 -4.39 7.62
C SER A 181 14.44 -5.09 8.10
N GLU A 182 14.63 -6.34 7.75
CA GLU A 182 15.83 -7.13 8.06
C GLU A 182 16.94 -6.95 7.02
N THR A 183 16.57 -6.82 5.74
CA THR A 183 17.50 -6.83 4.60
C THR A 183 17.76 -5.44 3.98
N TRP A 184 17.20 -4.36 4.53
CA TRP A 184 17.25 -3.01 3.94
C TRP A 184 18.68 -2.51 3.65
N THR A 185 19.67 -2.96 4.42
CA THR A 185 21.07 -2.57 4.21
C THR A 185 21.63 -3.09 2.88
N GLU A 186 21.13 -4.21 2.41
CA GLU A 186 21.53 -4.87 1.16
C GLU A 186 20.80 -4.27 -0.05
N LYS A 187 19.63 -3.67 0.17
CA LYS A 187 18.82 -3.08 -0.90
C LYS A 187 19.31 -1.68 -1.28
N SER A 188 19.18 -1.33 -2.57
CA SER A 188 19.58 -0.02 -3.10
C SER A 188 18.41 0.98 -3.18
N LEU A 189 17.50 0.96 -2.18
CA LEU A 189 16.29 1.77 -2.14
C LEU A 189 16.55 3.15 -1.50
N ILE A 190 17.19 4.06 -2.21
CA ILE A 190 17.47 5.41 -1.71
C ILE A 190 16.26 6.32 -1.92
N ALA A 191 15.56 6.66 -0.85
CA ALA A 191 14.31 7.42 -0.88
C ALA A 191 14.41 8.75 -1.66
N THR A 192 15.54 9.47 -1.52
CA THR A 192 15.75 10.75 -2.24
C THR A 192 15.94 10.57 -3.74
N ASP A 193 16.54 9.48 -4.17
CA ASP A 193 16.78 9.19 -5.58
C ASP A 193 15.50 8.72 -6.26
N ILE A 194 14.73 7.89 -5.56
CA ILE A 194 13.39 7.48 -6.00
C ILE A 194 12.48 8.71 -6.16
N ALA A 195 12.49 9.63 -5.18
CA ALA A 195 11.70 10.85 -5.25
C ALA A 195 12.09 11.75 -6.44
N ARG A 196 13.39 11.89 -6.69
CA ARG A 196 13.90 12.64 -7.83
C ARG A 196 13.49 12.00 -9.15
N GLY A 197 13.73 10.70 -9.32
CA GLY A 197 13.36 9.97 -10.54
C GLY A 197 11.85 10.00 -10.81
N TYR A 198 11.02 9.92 -9.76
CA TYR A 198 9.58 10.09 -9.90
C TYR A 198 9.21 11.49 -10.40
N ALA A 199 9.75 12.54 -9.74
CA ALA A 199 9.46 13.91 -10.09
C ALA A 199 9.90 14.26 -11.53
N GLU A 200 11.06 13.80 -11.96
CA GLU A 200 11.57 13.97 -13.32
C GLU A 200 10.72 13.22 -14.36
N LYS A 201 10.37 11.97 -14.07
CA LYS A 201 9.62 11.11 -15.00
C LYS A 201 8.18 11.58 -15.21
N TYR A 202 7.49 11.99 -14.15
CA TYR A 202 6.06 12.28 -14.18
C TYR A 202 5.74 13.78 -14.15
N ASN A 203 6.72 14.64 -13.92
CA ASN A 203 6.57 16.08 -13.70
C ASN A 203 5.54 16.39 -12.60
N LYS A 204 5.58 15.63 -11.49
CA LYS A 204 4.64 15.73 -10.38
C LYS A 204 5.35 15.97 -9.05
N PRO A 205 4.73 16.71 -8.12
CA PRO A 205 5.29 16.91 -6.80
C PRO A 205 5.28 15.61 -5.99
N VAL A 206 6.27 15.43 -5.12
CA VAL A 206 6.40 14.28 -4.22
C VAL A 206 5.87 14.56 -2.82
N THR A 207 5.77 15.82 -2.41
CA THR A 207 5.25 16.21 -1.10
C THR A 207 3.93 16.94 -1.20
N GLN A 208 3.07 16.79 -0.20
CA GLN A 208 1.76 17.46 -0.14
C GLN A 208 1.84 19.00 -0.20
N ARG A 209 3.00 19.58 0.13
CA ARG A 209 3.27 21.02 0.02
C ARG A 209 3.81 21.44 -1.36
N GLY A 210 3.71 20.59 -2.35
CA GLY A 210 4.14 20.88 -3.73
C GLY A 210 5.64 20.73 -3.99
N GLY A 211 6.43 20.16 -3.07
CA GLY A 211 7.87 19.96 -3.27
C GLY A 211 8.16 18.78 -4.20
N TYR A 212 9.12 18.94 -5.10
CA TYR A 212 9.60 17.92 -6.04
C TYR A 212 10.78 17.08 -5.50
N ASN A 213 11.10 17.22 -4.21
CA ASN A 213 12.15 16.48 -3.54
C ASN A 213 11.87 16.34 -2.04
N LEU A 214 12.70 15.54 -1.35
CA LEU A 214 12.59 15.29 0.08
C LEU A 214 13.60 16.10 0.92
N ASN A 215 14.09 17.23 0.44
CA ASN A 215 15.10 18.05 1.13
C ASN A 215 14.63 18.62 2.49
N GLY A 216 13.32 18.71 2.70
CA GLY A 216 12.75 19.10 4.00
C GLY A 216 13.20 18.19 5.16
N LEU A 217 13.53 16.93 4.90
CA LEU A 217 14.03 15.99 5.90
C LEU A 217 15.40 16.39 6.46
N ARG A 218 16.25 17.04 5.63
CA ARG A 218 17.56 17.57 6.06
C ARG A 218 17.45 18.75 7.03
N ARG A 219 16.27 19.39 7.10
CA ARG A 219 16.00 20.56 7.95
C ARG A 219 15.42 20.21 9.31
N GLY A 220 15.54 18.95 9.75
CA GLY A 220 15.09 18.50 11.07
C GLY A 220 13.57 18.24 11.19
N ASN A 221 12.87 18.11 10.07
CA ASN A 221 11.49 17.62 10.10
C ASN A 221 11.47 16.16 10.53
N ASP A 222 10.65 15.81 11.51
CA ASP A 222 10.47 14.44 11.99
C ASP A 222 9.62 13.57 11.05
N LYS A 223 8.92 14.18 10.12
CA LYS A 223 8.16 13.55 9.04
C LYS A 223 7.80 14.54 7.96
N ILE A 224 7.54 14.06 6.74
CA ILE A 224 6.95 14.82 5.63
C ILE A 224 5.76 14.06 5.08
N GLN A 225 4.64 14.73 4.90
CA GLN A 225 3.51 14.15 4.18
C GLN A 225 3.79 14.16 2.68
N LEU A 226 3.64 12.99 2.07
CA LEU A 226 3.78 12.77 0.63
C LEU A 226 2.45 13.07 -0.08
N THR A 227 2.51 13.31 -1.39
CA THR A 227 1.31 13.23 -2.22
C THR A 227 0.79 11.80 -2.23
N ASP A 228 -0.51 11.60 -2.43
CA ASP A 228 -1.08 10.25 -2.48
C ASP A 228 -0.44 9.41 -3.60
N GLU A 229 -0.29 9.98 -4.78
CA GLU A 229 0.31 9.30 -5.93
C GLU A 229 1.77 8.86 -5.68
N PHE A 230 2.61 9.77 -5.16
CA PHE A 230 4.00 9.41 -4.85
C PHE A 230 4.09 8.46 -3.66
N GLY A 231 3.23 8.63 -2.67
CA GLY A 231 3.15 7.74 -1.51
C GLY A 231 2.85 6.30 -1.92
N ARG A 232 1.85 6.08 -2.79
CA ARG A 232 1.52 4.77 -3.36
C ARG A 232 2.63 4.20 -4.22
N TYR A 233 3.25 5.04 -5.04
CA TYR A 233 4.40 4.64 -5.85
C TYR A 233 5.57 4.13 -4.99
N LEU A 234 5.92 4.88 -3.93
CA LEU A 234 6.99 4.51 -3.02
C LEU A 234 6.65 3.27 -2.19
N PHE A 235 5.39 3.16 -1.75
CA PHE A 235 4.85 1.97 -1.10
C PHE A 235 5.01 0.73 -1.98
N GLY A 236 4.59 0.79 -3.24
CA GLY A 236 4.71 -0.32 -4.18
C GLY A 236 6.16 -0.78 -4.39
N ILE A 237 7.12 0.17 -4.47
CA ILE A 237 8.55 -0.16 -4.55
C ILE A 237 9.02 -0.90 -3.28
N ALA A 238 8.63 -0.43 -2.09
CA ALA A 238 9.02 -1.04 -0.84
C ALA A 238 8.40 -2.43 -0.66
N MET A 239 7.13 -2.61 -1.06
CA MET A 239 6.47 -3.92 -1.03
C MET A 239 7.15 -4.92 -1.95
N LYS A 240 7.47 -4.52 -3.19
CA LYS A 240 8.22 -5.37 -4.12
C LYS A 240 9.58 -5.80 -3.55
N ALA A 241 10.31 -4.88 -2.95
CA ALA A 241 11.60 -5.19 -2.33
C ALA A 241 11.49 -6.08 -1.09
N ASN A 242 10.32 -6.13 -0.45
CA ASN A 242 10.02 -7.04 0.65
C ASN A 242 9.80 -8.49 0.18
N GLU A 243 9.38 -8.69 -1.06
CA GLU A 243 9.17 -10.01 -1.67
C GLU A 243 10.48 -10.64 -2.17
N GLU A 244 11.43 -9.81 -2.60
CA GLU A 244 12.78 -10.22 -3.06
C GLU A 244 13.71 -10.61 -1.90
#